data_052a5b3a9fa24e4e7bc2a1f3de7955e5
#
_entry.id   052a5b3a9fa24e4e7bc2a1f3de7955e5
#
_cell.length_a   1.000
_cell.length_b   1.000
_cell.length_c   1.000
_cell.angle_alpha   90.00
_cell.angle_beta   90.00
_cell.angle_gamma   90.00
#
_symmetry.space_group_name_H-M   'P 1'
#
loop_
_entity.id
_entity.type
_entity.pdbx_description
1 polymer ?
#
loop_
_entity_poly.entity_id
_entity_poly.type
_entity_poly.pdbx_seq_one_letter_code
_entity_poly.pdbx_strand_id
1 'polypeptide(L)'
;MRSLLFFLILFCLPFQRLSAQDNNKAVIFHINSSHTAFPDTGRIKGHLYDRVLYTFKEHYNDSAVLVIAPKNLDAKKTIDLVFWFHGWRNNIDSAAIRYELIKQFIDSKRNAVLVLAETARDAPDGYGGKLENAGVFKGLVADVLEGLKAHELISKSCGPGHILLGGHSGAYRVMARIIKNGQMPIDEAMLFDALYGETDIFIDWIKADRLHRFIHLFTDHGGTYDESKAMVNLLDEDDISNFEVEETTLVPSQLRAHSIIFIHSLKEHNDIVNPDNFRLMLENEPFLKKIK
;
A
#
# COMPACT_ATOMS: atom_id res chain seq x y z
N MET A 1 -56.73 19.84 -1.09
CA MET A 1 -55.73 19.16 -0.25
C MET A 1 -55.20 17.93 -1.01
N ARG A 2 -54.04 18.04 -1.63
CA ARG A 2 -53.36 16.90 -2.30
C ARG A 2 -52.16 16.52 -1.45
N SER A 3 -52.21 15.32 -0.83
CA SER A 3 -51.13 14.74 -0.09
C SER A 3 -50.04 14.28 -1.08
N LEU A 4 -48.86 14.85 -0.97
CA LEU A 4 -47.63 14.37 -1.66
C LEU A 4 -47.01 13.28 -0.75
N LEU A 5 -47.10 12.02 -1.18
CA LEU A 5 -46.33 10.93 -0.61
C LEU A 5 -44.89 11.01 -1.12
N PHE A 6 -43.95 11.33 -0.23
CA PHE A 6 -42.54 11.17 -0.50
C PHE A 6 -42.14 9.69 -0.36
N PHE A 7 -41.82 9.03 -1.45
CA PHE A 7 -41.19 7.72 -1.44
C PHE A 7 -39.69 7.91 -1.14
N LEU A 8 -39.30 7.53 0.07
CA LEU A 8 -37.90 7.40 0.44
C LEU A 8 -37.34 6.12 -0.23
N ILE A 9 -36.65 6.27 -1.35
CA ILE A 9 -35.92 5.15 -1.95
C ILE A 9 -34.62 4.99 -1.13
N LEU A 10 -34.61 4.00 -0.24
CA LEU A 10 -33.41 3.51 0.43
C LEU A 10 -32.56 2.83 -0.63
N PHE A 11 -31.51 3.50 -1.10
CA PHE A 11 -30.45 2.86 -1.87
C PHE A 11 -29.65 1.96 -0.92
N CYS A 12 -30.05 0.70 -0.80
CA CYS A 12 -29.16 -0.35 -0.31
C CYS A 12 -28.07 -0.56 -1.39
N LEU A 13 -26.91 0.08 -1.22
CA LEU A 13 -25.72 -0.32 -1.95
C LEU A 13 -25.44 -1.77 -1.57
N PRO A 14 -25.32 -2.69 -2.55
CA PRO A 14 -24.90 -4.04 -2.25
C PRO A 14 -23.48 -3.98 -1.69
N PHE A 15 -23.28 -4.40 -0.44
CA PHE A 15 -21.96 -4.82 0.04
C PHE A 15 -21.49 -5.91 -0.94
N GLN A 16 -20.59 -5.54 -1.84
CA GLN A 16 -19.90 -6.53 -2.66
C GLN A 16 -19.08 -7.40 -1.70
N ARG A 17 -19.60 -8.57 -1.39
CA ARG A 17 -18.86 -9.59 -0.65
C ARG A 17 -17.62 -9.92 -1.46
N LEU A 18 -16.45 -9.92 -0.82
CA LEU A 18 -15.25 -10.57 -1.34
C LEU A 18 -15.65 -11.84 -2.08
N SER A 19 -15.15 -12.04 -3.30
CA SER A 19 -15.63 -13.15 -4.12
C SER A 19 -15.36 -14.47 -3.40
N ALA A 20 -16.33 -15.39 -3.44
CA ALA A 20 -16.17 -16.70 -2.82
C ALA A 20 -14.96 -17.48 -3.39
N GLN A 21 -14.45 -17.06 -4.53
CA GLN A 21 -13.30 -17.66 -5.20
C GLN A 21 -11.96 -17.26 -4.54
N ASP A 22 -11.86 -16.05 -3.98
CA ASP A 22 -10.65 -15.58 -3.29
C ASP A 22 -10.52 -16.26 -1.93
N ASN A 23 -11.64 -16.50 -1.23
CA ASN A 23 -11.69 -17.24 0.03
C ASN A 23 -11.21 -18.70 -0.09
N ASN A 24 -11.22 -19.29 -1.30
CA ASN A 24 -10.71 -20.64 -1.51
C ASN A 24 -9.20 -20.71 -1.67
N LYS A 25 -8.52 -19.62 -2.03
CA LYS A 25 -7.08 -19.60 -2.29
C LYS A 25 -6.25 -18.91 -1.20
N ALA A 26 -6.89 -18.16 -0.32
CA ALA A 26 -6.24 -17.40 0.76
C ALA A 26 -6.90 -17.63 2.11
N VAL A 27 -6.15 -17.40 3.18
CA VAL A 27 -6.65 -17.15 4.53
C VAL A 27 -6.66 -15.64 4.72
N ILE A 28 -7.81 -15.07 5.04
CA ILE A 28 -8.03 -13.63 5.16
C ILE A 28 -8.60 -13.36 6.55
N PHE A 29 -7.96 -12.48 7.30
CA PHE A 29 -8.38 -12.13 8.65
C PHE A 29 -7.96 -10.71 9.01
N HIS A 30 -8.59 -10.14 10.04
CA HIS A 30 -8.21 -8.88 10.63
C HIS A 30 -7.54 -9.09 11.98
N ILE A 31 -6.57 -8.24 12.29
CA ILE A 31 -6.05 -8.02 13.64
C ILE A 31 -6.22 -6.56 14.03
N ASN A 32 -6.19 -6.25 15.32
CA ASN A 32 -6.02 -4.90 15.81
C ASN A 32 -4.58 -4.73 16.30
N SER A 33 -3.95 -3.63 15.92
CA SER A 33 -2.57 -3.33 16.32
C SER A 33 -2.47 -1.94 16.94
N SER A 34 -1.82 -1.83 18.08
CA SER A 34 -1.49 -0.54 18.67
C SER A 34 -0.42 0.24 17.87
N HIS A 35 0.18 -0.42 16.86
CA HIS A 35 1.24 0.13 16.02
C HIS A 35 0.75 0.54 14.61
N THR A 36 -0.56 0.63 14.38
CA THR A 36 -1.11 1.31 13.18
C THR A 36 -0.98 2.82 13.28
N ALA A 37 -1.36 3.55 12.22
CA ALA A 37 -1.32 5.01 12.21
C ALA A 37 -2.12 5.62 13.38
N PHE A 38 -3.28 5.10 13.66
CA PHE A 38 -4.20 5.65 14.67
C PHE A 38 -4.63 4.60 15.71
N PRO A 39 -5.13 5.04 16.88
CA PRO A 39 -5.26 6.42 17.36
C PRO A 39 -3.92 7.11 17.59
N ASP A 40 -3.86 8.42 17.28
CA ASP A 40 -2.70 9.28 17.49
C ASP A 40 -3.10 10.65 18.04
N THR A 41 -2.25 11.24 18.89
CA THR A 41 -2.52 12.55 19.55
C THR A 41 -2.60 13.70 18.55
N GLY A 42 -1.91 13.61 17.41
CA GLY A 42 -1.93 14.63 16.35
C GLY A 42 -3.30 14.80 15.68
N ARG A 43 -4.23 13.84 15.89
CA ARG A 43 -5.60 13.91 15.36
C ARG A 43 -6.70 13.77 16.42
N ILE A 44 -6.39 13.90 17.70
CA ILE A 44 -7.38 13.78 18.78
C ILE A 44 -8.52 14.82 18.67
N LYS A 45 -8.25 15.96 18.02
CA LYS A 45 -9.26 17.00 17.72
C LYS A 45 -9.90 16.83 16.34
N GLY A 46 -9.57 15.74 15.63
CA GLY A 46 -9.92 15.56 14.22
C GLY A 46 -9.03 16.36 13.29
N HIS A 47 -9.44 16.44 12.03
CA HIS A 47 -8.79 17.21 10.96
C HIS A 47 -9.83 18.06 10.23
N LEU A 48 -9.57 19.35 10.08
CA LEU A 48 -10.40 20.26 9.30
C LEU A 48 -9.86 20.35 7.87
N TYR A 49 -10.64 19.92 6.90
CA TYR A 49 -10.31 20.03 5.48
C TYR A 49 -11.52 20.56 4.72
N ASP A 50 -11.33 21.58 3.91
CA ASP A 50 -12.37 22.23 3.10
C ASP A 50 -13.65 22.51 3.91
N ARG A 51 -13.51 23.11 5.11
CA ARG A 51 -14.58 23.45 6.07
C ARG A 51 -15.36 22.26 6.64
N VAL A 52 -14.93 21.02 6.38
CA VAL A 52 -15.50 19.79 6.96
C VAL A 52 -14.58 19.29 8.06
N LEU A 53 -15.12 19.03 9.24
CA LEU A 53 -14.39 18.41 10.33
C LEU A 53 -14.49 16.88 10.23
N TYR A 54 -13.37 16.24 9.95
CA TYR A 54 -13.19 14.79 10.02
C TYR A 54 -12.88 14.43 11.46
N THR A 55 -13.83 13.83 12.17
CA THR A 55 -13.74 13.64 13.62
C THR A 55 -12.76 12.53 13.98
N PHE A 56 -12.17 12.63 15.18
CA PHE A 56 -11.30 11.57 15.70
C PHE A 56 -12.01 10.21 15.73
N LYS A 57 -13.23 10.19 16.27
CA LYS A 57 -13.98 8.95 16.48
C LYS A 57 -14.27 8.19 15.18
N GLU A 58 -14.54 8.91 14.10
CA GLU A 58 -14.94 8.30 12.81
C GLU A 58 -13.76 7.98 11.90
N HIS A 59 -12.68 8.78 11.98
CA HIS A 59 -11.63 8.75 10.98
C HIS A 59 -10.23 8.43 11.52
N TYR A 60 -10.00 8.58 12.84
CA TYR A 60 -8.66 8.51 13.44
C TYR A 60 -8.60 7.62 14.68
N ASN A 61 -9.49 6.64 14.78
CA ASN A 61 -9.57 5.72 15.92
C ASN A 61 -9.64 4.25 15.48
N ASP A 62 -9.31 3.98 14.25
CA ASP A 62 -9.28 2.61 13.71
C ASP A 62 -7.85 2.06 13.76
N SER A 63 -7.68 0.88 14.35
CA SER A 63 -6.41 0.18 14.47
C SER A 63 -6.40 -1.16 13.70
N ALA A 64 -7.33 -1.32 12.78
CA ALA A 64 -7.48 -2.54 12.00
C ALA A 64 -6.30 -2.76 11.03
N VAL A 65 -5.93 -4.02 10.88
CA VAL A 65 -4.98 -4.49 9.89
C VAL A 65 -5.58 -5.70 9.19
N LEU A 66 -5.77 -5.63 7.90
CA LEU A 66 -6.23 -6.74 7.08
C LEU A 66 -5.02 -7.56 6.62
N VAL A 67 -5.03 -8.86 6.90
CA VAL A 67 -3.94 -9.80 6.58
C VAL A 67 -4.45 -10.85 5.61
N ILE A 68 -3.74 -11.03 4.50
CA ILE A 68 -4.06 -11.98 3.44
C ILE A 68 -2.86 -12.90 3.21
N ALA A 69 -3.02 -14.18 3.50
CA ALA A 69 -1.99 -15.19 3.32
C ALA A 69 -2.47 -16.27 2.30
N PRO A 70 -1.69 -16.60 1.27
CA PRO A 70 -2.00 -17.74 0.40
C PRO A 70 -2.12 -19.04 1.21
N LYS A 71 -3.09 -19.92 0.88
CA LYS A 71 -3.25 -21.20 1.61
C LYS A 71 -2.06 -22.14 1.49
N ASN A 72 -1.29 -22.03 0.43
CA ASN A 72 -0.07 -22.81 0.19
C ASN A 72 1.21 -22.03 0.50
N LEU A 73 1.16 -21.12 1.48
CA LEU A 73 2.29 -20.36 1.96
C LEU A 73 3.42 -21.30 2.45
N ASP A 74 4.65 -21.08 1.96
CA ASP A 74 5.85 -21.78 2.46
C ASP A 74 6.69 -20.83 3.32
N ALA A 75 6.51 -20.90 4.64
CA ALA A 75 7.14 -20.03 5.64
C ALA A 75 7.91 -20.86 6.66
N LYS A 76 9.14 -21.26 6.32
CA LYS A 76 9.95 -22.11 7.23
C LYS A 76 10.71 -21.31 8.29
N LYS A 77 11.50 -20.32 7.88
CA LYS A 77 12.33 -19.48 8.77
C LYS A 77 11.93 -18.03 8.72
N THR A 78 11.60 -17.53 7.53
CA THR A 78 11.20 -16.16 7.29
C THR A 78 9.98 -16.14 6.38
N ILE A 79 9.22 -15.06 6.46
CA ILE A 79 8.09 -14.77 5.57
C ILE A 79 8.20 -13.36 5.04
N ASP A 80 8.07 -13.23 3.72
CA ASP A 80 8.09 -11.94 3.05
C ASP A 80 6.75 -11.23 3.21
N LEU A 81 6.78 -9.91 3.39
CA LEU A 81 5.60 -9.09 3.67
C LEU A 81 5.47 -7.99 2.63
N VAL A 82 4.28 -7.84 2.09
CA VAL A 82 3.91 -6.74 1.19
C VAL A 82 2.89 -5.87 1.93
N PHE A 83 3.29 -4.68 2.34
CA PHE A 83 2.39 -3.72 2.96
C PHE A 83 1.75 -2.84 1.90
N TRP A 84 0.45 -2.59 2.02
CA TRP A 84 -0.28 -1.67 1.18
C TRP A 84 -0.92 -0.57 2.01
N PHE A 85 -0.74 0.68 1.57
CA PHE A 85 -1.34 1.87 2.16
C PHE A 85 -2.30 2.54 1.18
N HIS A 86 -3.49 2.86 1.67
CA HIS A 86 -4.49 3.54 0.83
C HIS A 86 -4.29 5.06 0.78
N GLY A 87 -4.86 5.70 -0.23
CA GLY A 87 -4.90 7.15 -0.37
C GLY A 87 -6.04 7.81 0.40
N TRP A 88 -6.24 9.10 0.15
CA TRP A 88 -7.29 9.91 0.76
C TRP A 88 -8.69 9.35 0.52
N ARG A 89 -9.59 9.58 1.49
CA ARG A 89 -11.02 9.22 1.41
C ARG A 89 -11.24 7.74 1.12
N ASN A 90 -10.37 6.91 1.62
CA ASN A 90 -10.44 5.47 1.47
C ASN A 90 -10.19 4.79 2.82
N ASN A 91 -10.33 3.47 2.85
CA ASN A 91 -10.03 2.59 3.99
C ASN A 91 -9.53 1.25 3.47
N ILE A 92 -9.00 0.39 4.34
CA ILE A 92 -8.37 -0.87 3.93
C ILE A 92 -9.32 -1.81 3.19
N ASP A 93 -10.59 -1.92 3.64
CA ASP A 93 -11.56 -2.82 3.00
C ASP A 93 -12.00 -2.29 1.63
N SER A 94 -12.29 -0.99 1.54
CA SER A 94 -12.66 -0.33 0.29
C SER A 94 -11.52 -0.36 -0.72
N ALA A 95 -10.26 -0.15 -0.28
CA ALA A 95 -9.09 -0.24 -1.14
C ALA A 95 -8.90 -1.67 -1.67
N ALA A 96 -9.03 -2.69 -0.79
CA ALA A 96 -8.90 -4.09 -1.16
C ALA A 96 -9.92 -4.48 -2.25
N ILE A 97 -11.16 -3.98 -2.15
CA ILE A 97 -12.23 -4.24 -3.12
C ILE A 97 -12.04 -3.43 -4.40
N ARG A 98 -11.85 -2.10 -4.28
CA ARG A 98 -11.77 -1.18 -5.42
C ARG A 98 -10.64 -1.52 -6.38
N TYR A 99 -9.49 -1.85 -5.83
CA TYR A 99 -8.30 -2.17 -6.61
C TYR A 99 -8.08 -3.67 -6.79
N GLU A 100 -9.06 -4.50 -6.43
CA GLU A 100 -8.95 -5.96 -6.50
C GLU A 100 -7.62 -6.49 -5.91
N LEU A 101 -7.11 -5.84 -4.84
CA LEU A 101 -5.76 -6.11 -4.33
C LEU A 101 -5.56 -7.56 -3.92
N ILE A 102 -6.58 -8.18 -3.32
CA ILE A 102 -6.52 -9.58 -2.89
C ILE A 102 -6.38 -10.49 -4.11
N LYS A 103 -7.22 -10.25 -5.14
CA LYS A 103 -7.16 -11.02 -6.38
C LYS A 103 -5.83 -10.84 -7.10
N GLN A 104 -5.38 -9.60 -7.28
CA GLN A 104 -4.10 -9.28 -7.92
C GLN A 104 -2.92 -9.94 -7.18
N PHE A 105 -2.91 -9.87 -5.84
CA PHE A 105 -1.88 -10.49 -5.02
C PHE A 105 -1.88 -12.02 -5.15
N ILE A 106 -3.03 -12.68 -5.01
CA ILE A 106 -3.13 -14.15 -5.11
C ILE A 106 -2.78 -14.64 -6.51
N ASP A 107 -3.21 -13.92 -7.54
CA ASP A 107 -2.92 -14.28 -8.94
C ASP A 107 -1.44 -14.04 -9.31
N SER A 108 -0.71 -13.19 -8.59
CA SER A 108 0.75 -13.02 -8.74
C SER A 108 1.53 -14.27 -8.33
N LYS A 109 0.92 -15.17 -7.55
CA LYS A 109 1.52 -16.41 -7.05
C LYS A 109 2.83 -16.19 -6.28
N ARG A 110 2.91 -15.10 -5.49
CA ARG A 110 4.08 -14.83 -4.67
C ARG A 110 3.94 -15.46 -3.29
N ASN A 111 5.06 -16.01 -2.81
CA ASN A 111 5.16 -16.60 -1.47
C ASN A 111 5.42 -15.50 -0.45
N ALA A 112 4.42 -14.72 -0.17
CA ALA A 112 4.43 -13.58 0.74
C ALA A 112 3.06 -13.44 1.43
N VAL A 113 2.95 -12.48 2.32
CA VAL A 113 1.68 -12.08 2.95
C VAL A 113 1.40 -10.64 2.57
N LEU A 114 0.20 -10.35 2.08
CA LEU A 114 -0.27 -8.99 1.84
C LEU A 114 -0.92 -8.46 3.12
N VAL A 115 -0.53 -7.25 3.50
CA VAL A 115 -0.96 -6.57 4.74
C VAL A 115 -1.46 -5.18 4.39
N LEU A 116 -2.71 -4.87 4.72
CA LEU A 116 -3.25 -3.53 4.62
C LEU A 116 -3.43 -2.98 6.04
N ALA A 117 -2.66 -1.95 6.39
CA ALA A 117 -2.76 -1.30 7.69
C ALA A 117 -3.59 -0.01 7.56
N GLU A 118 -4.58 0.18 8.44
CA GLU A 118 -5.44 1.36 8.41
C GLU A 118 -4.65 2.63 8.71
N THR A 119 -4.97 3.67 7.94
CA THR A 119 -4.45 5.03 8.10
C THR A 119 -5.59 5.99 8.44
N ALA A 120 -5.67 7.17 7.83
CA ALA A 120 -6.80 8.10 8.03
C ALA A 120 -8.05 7.60 7.30
N ARG A 121 -8.89 6.84 8.01
CA ARG A 121 -10.06 6.18 7.46
C ARG A 121 -11.05 7.15 6.85
N ASP A 122 -11.35 7.00 5.55
CA ASP A 122 -12.33 7.81 4.81
C ASP A 122 -12.12 9.34 4.92
N ALA A 123 -10.90 9.80 5.23
CA ALA A 123 -10.55 11.20 5.39
C ALA A 123 -9.57 11.69 4.31
N PRO A 124 -9.61 12.96 3.93
CA PRO A 124 -8.64 13.57 3.02
C PRO A 124 -7.38 13.99 3.79
N ASP A 125 -6.63 13.03 4.27
CA ASP A 125 -5.46 13.25 5.11
C ASP A 125 -4.34 12.27 4.78
N GLY A 126 -3.15 12.79 4.51
CA GLY A 126 -1.94 12.01 4.27
C GLY A 126 -1.08 11.81 5.53
N TYR A 127 -1.53 12.28 6.71
CA TYR A 127 -0.78 12.10 7.94
C TYR A 127 -0.75 10.63 8.37
N GLY A 128 0.44 10.07 8.46
CA GLY A 128 0.65 8.67 8.81
C GLY A 128 0.56 8.35 10.30
N GLY A 129 0.17 9.34 11.15
CA GLY A 129 -0.01 9.12 12.58
C GLY A 129 1.23 8.57 13.26
N LYS A 130 1.05 7.56 14.12
CA LYS A 130 2.15 6.89 14.83
C LYS A 130 3.15 6.20 13.91
N LEU A 131 2.75 5.78 12.69
CA LEU A 131 3.66 5.14 11.74
C LEU A 131 4.79 6.07 11.26
N GLU A 132 4.64 7.39 11.47
CA GLU A 132 5.73 8.34 11.21
C GLU A 132 6.82 8.34 12.31
N ASN A 133 6.58 7.67 13.44
CA ASN A 133 7.48 7.66 14.59
C ASN A 133 8.46 6.47 14.54
N ALA A 134 9.61 6.68 15.16
CA ALA A 134 10.69 5.69 15.19
C ALA A 134 10.23 4.35 15.78
N GLY A 135 10.45 3.27 15.04
CA GLY A 135 10.21 1.90 15.47
C GLY A 135 8.75 1.44 15.52
N VAL A 136 7.78 2.31 15.27
CA VAL A 136 6.36 1.90 15.30
C VAL A 136 6.06 0.89 14.20
N PHE A 137 6.60 1.08 12.99
CA PHE A 137 6.43 0.11 11.92
C PHE A 137 7.05 -1.26 12.26
N LYS A 138 8.19 -1.29 12.97
CA LYS A 138 8.75 -2.55 13.50
C LYS A 138 7.78 -3.25 14.44
N GLY A 139 7.06 -2.50 15.28
CA GLY A 139 6.01 -3.03 16.13
C GLY A 139 4.84 -3.61 15.31
N LEU A 140 4.41 -2.91 14.25
CA LEU A 140 3.36 -3.40 13.35
C LEU A 140 3.76 -4.71 12.68
N VAL A 141 5.00 -4.82 12.20
CA VAL A 141 5.52 -6.09 11.64
C VAL A 141 5.47 -7.22 12.67
N ALA A 142 5.85 -6.95 13.92
CA ALA A 142 5.76 -7.93 14.99
C ALA A 142 4.32 -8.37 15.26
N ASP A 143 3.35 -7.44 15.31
CA ASP A 143 1.94 -7.78 15.53
C ASP A 143 1.36 -8.61 14.37
N VAL A 144 1.75 -8.32 13.11
CA VAL A 144 1.38 -9.13 11.95
C VAL A 144 1.92 -10.56 12.07
N LEU A 145 3.19 -10.70 12.45
CA LEU A 145 3.79 -12.03 12.66
C LEU A 145 3.08 -12.81 13.77
N GLU A 146 2.72 -12.16 14.88
CA GLU A 146 1.95 -12.81 15.94
C GLU A 146 0.54 -13.21 15.46
N GLY A 147 -0.11 -12.39 14.67
CA GLY A 147 -1.37 -12.74 14.02
C GLY A 147 -1.25 -13.98 13.13
N LEU A 148 -0.21 -14.06 12.30
CA LEU A 148 0.06 -15.24 11.46
C LEU A 148 0.37 -16.50 12.28
N LYS A 149 1.08 -16.37 13.39
CA LYS A 149 1.35 -17.49 14.33
C LYS A 149 0.08 -17.96 15.01
N ALA A 150 -0.77 -17.04 15.44
CA ALA A 150 -2.06 -17.37 16.09
C ALA A 150 -3.01 -18.12 15.15
N HIS A 151 -2.92 -17.85 13.83
CA HIS A 151 -3.65 -18.57 12.79
C HIS A 151 -2.92 -19.82 12.28
N GLU A 152 -1.80 -20.22 12.91
CA GLU A 152 -0.99 -21.40 12.55
C GLU A 152 -0.45 -21.39 11.10
N LEU A 153 -0.32 -20.19 10.50
CA LEU A 153 0.15 -20.01 9.12
C LEU A 153 1.68 -20.02 9.01
N ILE A 154 2.36 -19.70 10.12
CA ILE A 154 3.82 -19.70 10.22
C ILE A 154 4.26 -20.34 11.53
N SER A 155 5.51 -20.83 11.59
CA SER A 155 6.07 -21.38 12.82
C SER A 155 6.33 -20.30 13.87
N LYS A 156 6.40 -20.69 15.15
CA LYS A 156 6.72 -19.76 16.26
C LYS A 156 8.07 -19.06 16.10
N SER A 157 9.02 -19.71 15.44
CA SER A 157 10.38 -19.17 15.19
C SER A 157 10.50 -18.40 13.88
N CYS A 158 9.42 -18.30 13.09
CA CYS A 158 9.43 -17.56 11.83
C CYS A 158 9.56 -16.06 12.11
N GLY A 159 10.52 -15.42 11.42
CA GLY A 159 10.73 -13.98 11.44
C GLY A 159 10.32 -13.31 10.12
N PRO A 160 10.45 -11.98 10.01
CA PRO A 160 10.23 -11.28 8.75
C PRO A 160 11.35 -11.62 7.75
N GLY A 161 11.00 -11.76 6.49
CA GLY A 161 11.89 -11.79 5.34
C GLY A 161 12.00 -10.41 4.68
N HIS A 162 11.86 -10.35 3.37
CA HIS A 162 11.80 -9.10 2.62
C HIS A 162 10.51 -8.33 2.95
N ILE A 163 10.63 -7.00 2.97
CA ILE A 163 9.50 -6.09 3.22
C ILE A 163 9.37 -5.12 2.04
N LEU A 164 8.22 -5.19 1.39
CA LEU A 164 7.86 -4.33 0.28
C LEU A 164 6.73 -3.39 0.73
N LEU A 165 6.81 -2.13 0.33
CA LEU A 165 5.74 -1.14 0.54
C LEU A 165 5.07 -0.83 -0.80
N GLY A 166 3.75 -0.84 -0.82
CA GLY A 166 2.95 -0.38 -1.94
C GLY A 166 1.93 0.66 -1.46
N GLY A 167 1.57 1.59 -2.32
CA GLY A 167 0.55 2.56 -1.95
C GLY A 167 0.06 3.42 -3.10
N HIS A 168 -1.15 3.95 -2.93
CA HIS A 168 -1.82 4.79 -3.91
C HIS A 168 -2.02 6.19 -3.35
N SER A 169 -1.83 7.23 -4.22
CA SER A 169 -2.21 8.61 -3.91
C SER A 169 -1.54 9.13 -2.62
N GLY A 170 -2.30 9.56 -1.64
CA GLY A 170 -1.80 10.10 -0.36
C GLY A 170 -0.95 9.16 0.49
N ALA A 171 -0.73 7.91 0.07
CA ALA A 171 0.11 6.95 0.79
C ALA A 171 1.61 7.28 0.78
N TYR A 172 2.07 8.14 -0.13
CA TYR A 172 3.49 8.49 -0.25
C TYR A 172 4.13 8.89 1.09
N ARG A 173 3.43 9.70 1.87
CA ARG A 173 3.95 10.25 3.11
C ARG A 173 4.20 9.17 4.16
N VAL A 174 3.21 8.32 4.42
CA VAL A 174 3.39 7.22 5.39
C VAL A 174 4.48 6.27 4.95
N MET A 175 4.58 5.95 3.65
CA MET A 175 5.64 5.10 3.10
C MET A 175 7.03 5.72 3.28
N ALA A 176 7.22 6.99 2.92
CA ALA A 176 8.47 7.70 3.11
C ALA A 176 8.88 7.74 4.60
N ARG A 177 7.93 8.04 5.50
CA ARG A 177 8.20 8.08 6.94
C ARG A 177 8.52 6.70 7.53
N ILE A 178 7.91 5.62 7.04
CA ILE A 178 8.29 4.26 7.39
C ILE A 178 9.72 3.95 6.93
N ILE A 179 10.07 4.29 5.70
CA ILE A 179 11.43 4.14 5.17
C ILE A 179 12.44 4.85 6.08
N LYS A 180 12.15 6.08 6.48
CA LYS A 180 13.05 6.89 7.29
C LYS A 180 13.12 6.45 8.76
N ASN A 181 12.00 6.09 9.36
CA ASN A 181 11.85 5.95 10.81
C ASN A 181 11.42 4.56 11.27
N GLY A 182 11.01 3.66 10.37
CA GLY A 182 10.35 2.40 10.72
C GLY A 182 11.23 1.36 11.43
N GLN A 183 12.56 1.54 11.39
CA GLN A 183 13.56 0.65 12.00
C GLN A 183 13.44 -0.81 11.50
N MET A 184 13.02 -0.95 10.27
CA MET A 184 13.00 -2.21 9.52
C MET A 184 13.62 -1.96 8.14
N PRO A 185 14.38 -2.90 7.59
CA PRO A 185 14.83 -2.80 6.21
C PRO A 185 13.61 -2.87 5.29
N ILE A 186 13.56 -1.96 4.32
CA ILE A 186 12.57 -1.94 3.25
C ILE A 186 13.33 -2.23 1.96
N ASP A 187 12.92 -3.26 1.23
CA ASP A 187 13.61 -3.71 0.02
C ASP A 187 13.04 -3.05 -1.24
N GLU A 188 11.73 -2.79 -1.26
CA GLU A 188 11.06 -2.17 -2.41
C GLU A 188 9.96 -1.18 -1.99
N ALA A 189 9.82 -0.09 -2.77
CA ALA A 189 8.70 0.85 -2.67
C ALA A 189 8.01 0.97 -4.05
N MET A 190 6.70 0.70 -4.07
CA MET A 190 5.84 0.79 -5.26
C MET A 190 4.81 1.90 -5.07
N LEU A 191 4.94 2.99 -5.81
CA LEU A 191 4.04 4.14 -5.75
C LEU A 191 3.09 4.12 -6.96
N PHE A 192 1.79 4.11 -6.71
CA PHE A 192 0.76 4.17 -7.73
C PHE A 192 0.13 5.57 -7.70
N ASP A 193 0.63 6.44 -8.57
CA ASP A 193 0.30 7.86 -8.64
C ASP A 193 0.33 8.54 -7.26
N ALA A 194 1.45 8.32 -6.57
CA ALA A 194 1.59 8.58 -5.15
C ALA A 194 2.88 9.37 -4.79
N LEU A 195 3.46 10.12 -5.73
CA LEU A 195 4.64 10.96 -5.45
C LEU A 195 4.24 12.44 -5.39
N TYR A 196 3.61 12.86 -4.27
CA TYR A 196 3.22 14.25 -4.05
C TYR A 196 4.18 15.03 -3.14
N GLY A 197 5.32 14.43 -2.77
CA GLY A 197 6.34 15.00 -1.90
C GLY A 197 7.14 13.93 -1.17
N GLU A 198 7.92 14.36 -0.16
CA GLU A 198 8.89 13.51 0.55
C GLU A 198 9.94 12.88 -0.40
N THR A 199 10.16 13.49 -1.54
CA THR A 199 11.03 13.03 -2.64
C THR A 199 12.46 12.86 -2.17
N ASP A 200 12.94 13.76 -1.29
CA ASP A 200 14.23 13.69 -0.65
C ASP A 200 14.45 12.37 0.13
N ILE A 201 13.43 11.92 0.84
CA ILE A 201 13.51 10.66 1.62
C ILE A 201 13.62 9.45 0.69
N PHE A 202 12.87 9.42 -0.40
CA PHE A 202 12.96 8.33 -1.38
C PHE A 202 14.33 8.33 -2.08
N ILE A 203 14.85 9.50 -2.47
CA ILE A 203 16.18 9.63 -3.10
C ILE A 203 17.28 9.18 -2.13
N ASP A 204 17.27 9.65 -0.88
CA ASP A 204 18.25 9.25 0.12
C ASP A 204 18.22 7.74 0.38
N TRP A 205 17.04 7.14 0.43
CA TRP A 205 16.89 5.71 0.58
C TRP A 205 17.39 4.94 -0.65
N ILE A 206 17.09 5.37 -1.86
CA ILE A 206 17.61 4.80 -3.11
C ILE A 206 19.14 4.81 -3.10
N LYS A 207 19.76 5.91 -2.66
CA LYS A 207 21.22 6.07 -2.57
C LYS A 207 21.88 5.19 -1.51
N ALA A 208 21.13 4.87 -0.44
CA ALA A 208 21.68 4.13 0.70
C ALA A 208 22.05 2.68 0.38
N ASP A 209 21.35 2.03 -0.56
CA ASP A 209 21.67 0.66 -0.97
C ASP A 209 21.27 0.44 -2.44
N ARG A 210 22.20 -0.12 -3.24
CA ARG A 210 21.95 -0.47 -4.66
C ARG A 210 20.94 -1.59 -4.85
N LEU A 211 20.61 -2.31 -3.79
CA LEU A 211 19.60 -3.36 -3.80
C LEU A 211 18.20 -2.81 -3.59
N HIS A 212 18.06 -1.56 -3.12
CA HIS A 212 16.75 -0.93 -3.00
C HIS A 212 16.09 -0.80 -4.37
N ARG A 213 14.80 -1.09 -4.40
CA ARG A 213 14.01 -1.04 -5.62
C ARG A 213 12.87 -0.04 -5.49
N PHE A 214 12.78 0.88 -6.45
CA PHE A 214 11.75 1.92 -6.49
C PHE A 214 10.99 1.84 -7.80
N ILE A 215 9.67 1.68 -7.74
CA ILE A 215 8.79 1.69 -8.91
C ILE A 215 7.74 2.77 -8.69
N HIS A 216 7.62 3.68 -9.63
CA HIS A 216 6.61 4.71 -9.60
C HIS A 216 5.82 4.74 -10.90
N LEU A 217 4.51 4.44 -10.79
CA LEU A 217 3.56 4.68 -11.87
C LEU A 217 2.94 6.04 -11.64
N PHE A 218 2.92 6.92 -12.64
CA PHE A 218 2.38 8.27 -12.54
C PHE A 218 1.51 8.62 -13.74
N THR A 219 0.60 9.59 -13.56
CA THR A 219 -0.38 9.98 -14.56
C THR A 219 -0.31 11.46 -14.87
N ASP A 220 -0.87 11.89 -16.03
CA ASP A 220 -0.93 13.30 -16.42
C ASP A 220 -1.84 14.12 -15.50
N HIS A 221 -2.92 13.52 -14.99
CA HIS A 221 -4.01 14.22 -14.32
C HIS A 221 -4.10 13.97 -12.82
N GLY A 222 -3.28 13.07 -12.29
CA GLY A 222 -3.26 12.74 -10.86
C GLY A 222 -2.53 13.76 -9.99
N GLY A 223 -1.74 14.65 -10.59
CA GLY A 223 -0.97 15.70 -9.90
C GLY A 223 0.43 15.27 -9.48
N THR A 224 0.92 14.10 -9.93
CA THR A 224 2.28 13.61 -9.63
C THR A 224 3.26 13.77 -10.79
N TYR A 225 2.81 14.21 -11.98
CA TYR A 225 3.63 14.29 -13.18
C TYR A 225 4.89 15.13 -12.98
N ASP A 226 4.71 16.40 -12.55
CA ASP A 226 5.83 17.35 -12.39
C ASP A 226 6.83 16.86 -11.32
N GLU A 227 6.34 16.34 -10.19
CA GLU A 227 7.20 15.81 -9.13
C GLU A 227 7.95 14.54 -9.59
N SER A 228 7.31 13.69 -10.39
CA SER A 228 7.94 12.50 -10.98
C SER A 228 9.09 12.89 -11.91
N LYS A 229 8.86 13.85 -12.80
CA LYS A 229 9.90 14.35 -13.72
C LYS A 229 11.02 15.08 -12.97
N ALA A 230 10.68 15.83 -11.92
CA ALA A 230 11.68 16.46 -11.06
C ALA A 230 12.56 15.42 -10.34
N MET A 231 11.97 14.34 -9.82
CA MET A 231 12.74 13.26 -9.20
C MET A 231 13.66 12.55 -10.18
N VAL A 232 13.21 12.27 -11.41
CA VAL A 232 14.05 11.70 -12.47
C VAL A 232 15.26 12.60 -12.72
N ASN A 233 15.06 13.91 -12.91
CA ASN A 233 16.15 14.85 -13.13
C ASN A 233 17.17 14.86 -11.97
N LEU A 234 16.69 14.81 -10.72
CA LEU A 234 17.57 14.75 -9.54
C LEU A 234 18.39 13.44 -9.49
N LEU A 235 17.80 12.32 -9.89
CA LEU A 235 18.52 11.04 -9.98
C LEU A 235 19.58 11.09 -11.07
N ASP A 236 19.28 11.70 -12.23
CA ASP A 236 20.24 11.87 -13.33
C ASP A 236 21.39 12.81 -12.95
N GLU A 237 21.11 13.90 -12.24
CA GLU A 237 22.14 14.82 -11.71
C GLU A 237 23.08 14.14 -10.72
N ASP A 238 22.62 13.12 -10.02
CA ASP A 238 23.39 12.30 -9.08
C ASP A 238 24.01 11.04 -9.72
N ASP A 239 23.99 10.89 -11.05
CA ASP A 239 24.45 9.71 -11.79
C ASP A 239 23.79 8.39 -11.34
N ILE A 240 22.53 8.44 -10.87
CA ILE A 240 21.77 7.27 -10.47
C ILE A 240 20.96 6.74 -11.65
N SER A 241 21.33 5.52 -12.09
CA SER A 241 20.64 4.88 -13.21
C SER A 241 19.17 4.64 -12.89
N ASN A 242 18.30 5.20 -13.69
CA ASN A 242 16.85 5.01 -13.64
C ASN A 242 16.34 4.65 -15.05
N PHE A 243 15.09 4.19 -15.14
CA PHE A 243 14.46 3.79 -16.37
C PHE A 243 13.06 4.37 -16.48
N GLU A 244 12.84 5.20 -17.49
CA GLU A 244 11.53 5.75 -17.81
C GLU A 244 10.89 4.98 -18.98
N VAL A 245 9.58 4.72 -18.87
CA VAL A 245 8.83 4.00 -19.90
C VAL A 245 7.34 4.36 -19.88
N GLU A 246 6.71 4.33 -21.06
CA GLU A 246 5.25 4.39 -21.16
C GLU A 246 4.62 3.04 -20.75
N GLU A 247 3.53 3.07 -19.96
CA GLU A 247 2.83 1.84 -19.53
C GLU A 247 2.43 0.96 -20.73
N THR A 248 2.01 1.59 -21.84
CA THR A 248 1.58 0.91 -23.06
C THR A 248 2.69 0.13 -23.79
N THR A 249 3.95 0.45 -23.51
CA THR A 249 5.13 -0.20 -24.12
C THR A 249 5.94 -1.01 -23.12
N LEU A 250 5.54 -1.00 -21.86
CA LEU A 250 6.22 -1.72 -20.80
C LEU A 250 6.14 -3.23 -21.01
N VAL A 251 7.28 -3.90 -20.95
CA VAL A 251 7.36 -5.35 -20.98
C VAL A 251 7.95 -5.92 -19.69
N PRO A 252 7.54 -7.14 -19.26
CA PRO A 252 7.98 -7.73 -18.00
C PRO A 252 9.50 -7.84 -17.82
N SER A 253 10.26 -7.97 -18.92
CA SER A 253 11.72 -8.01 -18.84
C SER A 253 12.34 -6.70 -18.38
N GLN A 254 11.75 -5.56 -18.71
CA GLN A 254 12.20 -4.24 -18.28
C GLN A 254 12.01 -4.06 -16.76
N LEU A 255 10.86 -4.52 -16.22
CA LEU A 255 10.64 -4.54 -14.77
C LEU A 255 11.70 -5.37 -14.02
N ARG A 256 12.19 -6.44 -14.60
CA ARG A 256 13.23 -7.27 -13.99
C ARG A 256 14.65 -6.74 -14.17
N ALA A 257 14.87 -5.93 -15.21
CA ALA A 257 16.20 -5.43 -15.57
C ALA A 257 16.62 -4.18 -14.80
N HIS A 258 15.66 -3.42 -14.28
CA HIS A 258 15.91 -2.12 -13.65
C HIS A 258 15.41 -2.10 -12.22
N SER A 259 16.16 -1.43 -11.34
CA SER A 259 15.76 -1.26 -9.92
C SER A 259 14.97 0.02 -9.68
N ILE A 260 15.22 1.07 -10.46
CA ILE A 260 14.53 2.37 -10.33
C ILE A 260 13.77 2.60 -11.63
N ILE A 261 12.44 2.63 -11.54
CA ILE A 261 11.57 2.61 -12.70
C ILE A 261 10.46 3.65 -12.54
N PHE A 262 10.34 4.52 -13.55
CA PHE A 262 9.25 5.46 -13.67
C PHE A 262 8.38 5.06 -14.87
N ILE A 263 7.10 4.81 -14.62
CA ILE A 263 6.15 4.33 -15.63
C ILE A 263 5.09 5.40 -15.82
N HIS A 264 5.11 6.05 -16.97
CA HIS A 264 4.08 7.01 -17.34
C HIS A 264 2.84 6.29 -17.84
N SER A 265 1.69 6.62 -17.29
CA SER A 265 0.41 6.01 -17.61
C SER A 265 -0.60 7.06 -18.08
N LEU A 266 -1.35 6.73 -19.12
CA LEU A 266 -2.47 7.52 -19.61
C LEU A 266 -3.80 7.21 -18.89
N LYS A 267 -3.77 6.38 -17.85
CA LYS A 267 -4.93 6.08 -17.01
C LYS A 267 -5.29 7.27 -16.12
N GLU A 268 -6.52 7.27 -15.66
CA GLU A 268 -6.92 8.20 -14.60
C GLU A 268 -6.32 7.79 -13.25
N HIS A 269 -6.13 8.79 -12.38
CA HIS A 269 -5.55 8.62 -11.04
C HIS A 269 -6.08 7.40 -10.27
N ASN A 270 -7.39 7.22 -10.29
CA ASN A 270 -8.04 6.15 -9.54
C ASN A 270 -8.03 4.78 -10.25
N ASP A 271 -7.57 4.72 -11.48
CA ASP A 271 -7.54 3.50 -12.29
C ASP A 271 -6.11 2.94 -12.45
N ILE A 272 -5.10 3.66 -11.94
CA ILE A 272 -3.68 3.33 -12.10
C ILE A 272 -3.29 1.97 -11.52
N VAL A 273 -4.00 1.48 -10.50
CA VAL A 273 -3.75 0.18 -9.86
C VAL A 273 -4.37 -0.96 -10.66
N ASN A 274 -5.48 -0.66 -11.36
CA ASN A 274 -6.31 -1.62 -12.08
C ASN A 274 -5.92 -1.75 -13.57
N PRO A 275 -6.31 -2.84 -14.21
CA PRO A 275 -6.83 -4.06 -13.58
C PRO A 275 -5.74 -4.96 -13.00
N ASP A 276 -4.48 -4.79 -13.41
CA ASP A 276 -3.42 -5.77 -13.17
C ASP A 276 -2.07 -5.15 -12.82
N ASN A 277 -1.97 -3.82 -12.64
CA ASN A 277 -0.69 -3.17 -12.42
C ASN A 277 0.00 -3.63 -11.13
N PHE A 278 -0.75 -3.80 -10.04
CA PHE A 278 -0.17 -4.33 -8.80
C PHE A 278 0.32 -5.77 -8.98
N ARG A 279 -0.46 -6.63 -9.65
CA ARG A 279 -0.05 -7.98 -9.99
C ARG A 279 1.20 -8.01 -10.86
N LEU A 280 1.25 -7.16 -11.89
CA LEU A 280 2.40 -7.08 -12.81
C LEU A 280 3.69 -6.71 -12.07
N MET A 281 3.64 -5.75 -11.13
CA MET A 281 4.79 -5.39 -10.30
C MET A 281 5.21 -6.59 -9.45
N LEU A 282 4.28 -7.22 -8.73
CA LEU A 282 4.58 -8.39 -7.90
C LEU A 282 5.13 -9.58 -8.69
N GLU A 283 4.63 -9.86 -9.90
CA GLU A 283 5.11 -10.95 -10.73
C GLU A 283 6.56 -10.76 -11.22
N ASN A 284 7.05 -9.53 -11.24
CA ASN A 284 8.35 -9.18 -11.80
C ASN A 284 9.34 -8.62 -10.79
N GLU A 285 8.96 -8.58 -9.52
CA GLU A 285 9.86 -8.18 -8.48
C GLU A 285 10.84 -9.34 -8.09
N PRO A 286 12.10 -9.03 -7.74
CA PRO A 286 13.14 -10.04 -7.56
C PRO A 286 13.17 -10.71 -6.18
N PHE A 287 12.60 -10.09 -5.14
CA PHE A 287 12.73 -10.52 -3.75
C PHE A 287 11.80 -11.69 -3.40
N LEU A 288 10.56 -11.67 -3.92
CA LEU A 288 9.53 -12.64 -3.56
C LEU A 288 9.64 -13.93 -4.40
N LYS A 289 9.68 -15.06 -3.73
CA LYS A 289 9.66 -16.37 -4.39
C LYS A 289 8.27 -16.66 -4.95
N LYS A 290 8.21 -17.48 -5.99
CA LYS A 290 6.93 -18.03 -6.47
C LYS A 290 6.46 -19.16 -5.55
N ILE A 291 5.16 -19.22 -5.31
CA ILE A 291 4.51 -20.37 -4.71
C ILE A 291 4.65 -21.57 -5.68
N LYS A 292 5.00 -22.72 -5.15
CA LYS A 292 5.13 -23.95 -5.91
C LYS A 292 3.76 -24.58 -6.20
#